data_b56dd5d877b3bcd5aadd6372a7fd41c6
#
_entry.id   b56dd5d877b3bcd5aadd6372a7fd41c6
#
_cell.length_a   1.000
_cell.length_b   1.000
_cell.length_c   1.000
_cell.angle_alpha   90.00
_cell.angle_beta   90.00
_cell.angle_gamma   90.00
#
_symmetry.space_group_name_H-M   'P 1'
#
loop_
_entity.id
_entity.type
_entity.pdbx_description
1 polymer ?
#
loop_
_entity_poly.entity_id
_entity_poly.type
_entity_poly.pdbx_seq_one_letter_code
_entity_poly.pdbx_strand_id
1 'polypeptide(L)'
;MLPGRPVRFIPLLFCCFLLAACLESRLPEGVVATVNGEPVHLRSVQSLLDSRSAALGTLQSSSLENMKRRYGEALGTLIIHALVRQELEHRQIPVGDAALELAVAQVRGDYEPGGLSKFLADESLDEADWQALMRDHLAMLTFEKRVLLPGIRVSLDEVRAYYREHQADFQLPETLDLCLISGEERSALDVFCAAFPAGRKTPRSDLLVQCLEVRGDEVPPPWNKDTSALKPGACAPARRQNGSWQTVALVERQKAHSLDMADAYPLIEHILLERKKNAAFEQWLEGSLSRAVIKVSPLLKEELLTPASGRQAQPDENDDEEARTDAVDASPGPDAVSGGQAGREEKSGRKSERDIARNPRQEDAAGTGRR
;
A
#
# COMPACT_ATOMS: atom_id res chain seq x y z
N MET A 1 -62.74 63.83 26.94
CA MET A 1 -61.76 63.47 25.94
C MET A 1 -60.48 63.04 26.68
N LEU A 2 -60.25 61.75 26.83
CA LEU A 2 -59.05 61.16 27.49
C LEU A 2 -58.19 60.50 26.40
N PRO A 3 -56.87 60.70 26.31
CA PRO A 3 -56.02 60.05 25.31
C PRO A 3 -55.62 58.66 25.79
N GLY A 4 -55.75 57.64 24.90
CA GLY A 4 -55.40 56.25 25.12
C GLY A 4 -53.89 56.05 25.18
N ARG A 5 -53.45 55.25 26.17
CA ARG A 5 -52.05 54.82 26.34
C ARG A 5 -51.75 53.67 25.36
N PRO A 6 -50.66 53.70 24.63
CA PRO A 6 -50.22 52.56 23.83
C PRO A 6 -49.63 51.44 24.74
N VAL A 7 -50.13 50.26 24.60
CA VAL A 7 -49.70 49.04 25.30
C VAL A 7 -48.35 48.62 24.77
N ARG A 8 -47.34 48.58 25.66
CA ARG A 8 -45.97 48.09 25.41
C ARG A 8 -45.97 46.56 25.39
N PHE A 9 -46.12 45.93 24.21
CA PHE A 9 -46.00 44.47 24.00
C PHE A 9 -44.65 44.05 23.36
N ILE A 10 -43.63 44.89 23.34
CA ILE A 10 -42.34 44.63 22.62
C ILE A 10 -41.30 43.79 23.39
N PRO A 11 -41.28 43.69 24.75
CA PRO A 11 -40.18 42.95 25.38
C PRO A 11 -40.35 41.41 25.41
N LEU A 12 -41.59 40.88 25.19
CA LEU A 12 -41.78 39.43 25.29
C LEU A 12 -41.32 38.66 24.06
N LEU A 13 -41.35 39.25 22.88
CA LEU A 13 -40.91 38.64 21.64
C LEU A 13 -39.38 38.54 21.53
N PHE A 14 -38.66 39.49 22.15
CA PHE A 14 -37.18 39.52 22.14
C PHE A 14 -36.58 38.47 23.08
N CYS A 15 -37.28 38.05 24.14
CA CYS A 15 -36.82 37.04 25.10
C CYS A 15 -36.93 35.60 24.53
N CYS A 16 -37.91 35.35 23.62
CA CYS A 16 -38.01 34.04 22.93
C CYS A 16 -36.94 33.84 21.89
N PHE A 17 -36.35 34.88 21.29
CA PHE A 17 -35.27 34.76 20.32
C PHE A 17 -33.90 34.46 20.97
N LEU A 18 -33.71 34.84 22.24
CA LEU A 18 -32.48 34.57 22.99
C LEU A 18 -32.43 33.12 23.58
N LEU A 19 -33.56 32.48 23.74
CA LEU A 19 -33.62 31.09 24.24
C LEU A 19 -33.38 30.04 23.16
N ALA A 20 -33.44 30.39 21.87
CA ALA A 20 -33.13 29.51 20.76
C ALA A 20 -31.59 29.36 20.49
N ALA A 21 -30.75 30.20 21.11
CA ALA A 21 -29.30 30.22 20.86
C ALA A 21 -28.50 29.20 21.69
N CYS A 22 -29.12 28.49 22.64
CA CYS A 22 -28.45 27.51 23.51
C CYS A 22 -28.86 26.06 23.26
N LEU A 23 -29.46 25.74 22.12
CA LEU A 23 -29.51 24.33 21.71
C LEU A 23 -28.11 24.00 21.14
N GLU A 24 -27.21 23.54 22.00
CA GLU A 24 -26.05 22.76 21.52
C GLU A 24 -26.63 21.69 20.59
N SER A 25 -26.40 21.87 19.29
CA SER A 25 -26.92 20.94 18.28
C SER A 25 -26.21 19.59 18.45
N ARG A 26 -26.81 18.75 19.29
CA ARG A 26 -26.37 17.34 19.36
C ARG A 26 -26.45 16.79 17.96
N LEU A 27 -25.38 16.09 17.57
CA LEU A 27 -25.39 15.40 16.29
C LEU A 27 -26.54 14.38 16.27
N PRO A 28 -27.21 14.17 15.12
CA PRO A 28 -28.22 13.14 14.99
C PRO A 28 -27.69 11.76 15.37
N GLU A 29 -28.59 10.84 15.72
CA GLU A 29 -28.20 9.47 16.05
C GLU A 29 -27.47 8.82 14.88
N GLY A 30 -26.35 8.11 15.18
CA GLY A 30 -25.50 7.50 14.17
C GLY A 30 -24.58 8.45 13.39
N VAL A 31 -24.67 9.77 13.61
CA VAL A 31 -23.78 10.77 13.02
C VAL A 31 -22.65 11.08 13.98
N VAL A 32 -21.40 10.89 13.52
CA VAL A 32 -20.18 11.11 14.32
C VAL A 32 -19.50 12.43 14.01
N ALA A 33 -19.75 12.99 12.83
CA ALA A 33 -19.30 14.34 12.46
C ALA A 33 -20.22 14.95 11.40
N THR A 34 -20.09 16.26 11.20
CA THR A 34 -20.62 16.96 10.03
C THR A 34 -19.55 17.84 9.42
N VAL A 35 -19.50 17.90 8.08
CA VAL A 35 -18.57 18.74 7.30
C VAL A 35 -19.41 19.68 6.43
N ASN A 36 -19.43 20.96 6.77
CA ASN A 36 -20.27 21.97 6.10
C ASN A 36 -21.77 21.59 6.08
N GLY A 37 -22.23 20.84 7.11
CA GLY A 37 -23.60 20.34 7.23
C GLY A 37 -23.81 18.93 6.66
N GLU A 38 -22.92 18.39 5.86
CA GLU A 38 -22.98 17.01 5.36
C GLU A 38 -22.63 16.02 6.49
N PRO A 39 -23.48 15.02 6.78
CA PRO A 39 -23.25 14.08 7.88
C PRO A 39 -22.20 13.03 7.53
N VAL A 40 -21.33 12.71 8.49
CA VAL A 40 -20.45 11.54 8.47
C VAL A 40 -21.01 10.53 9.48
N HIS A 41 -21.39 9.36 8.99
CA HIS A 41 -22.03 8.33 9.81
C HIS A 41 -21.02 7.39 10.46
N LEU A 42 -21.33 6.89 11.64
CA LEU A 42 -20.54 5.86 12.33
C LEU A 42 -20.36 4.61 11.46
N ARG A 43 -21.42 4.22 10.75
CA ARG A 43 -21.37 3.09 9.81
C ARG A 43 -20.29 3.27 8.75
N SER A 44 -20.17 4.46 8.17
CA SER A 44 -19.11 4.74 7.18
C SER A 44 -17.72 4.63 7.78
N VAL A 45 -17.54 5.02 9.05
CA VAL A 45 -16.27 4.84 9.78
C VAL A 45 -15.96 3.36 9.95
N GLN A 46 -16.94 2.55 10.34
CA GLN A 46 -16.79 1.10 10.48
C GLN A 46 -16.46 0.45 9.15
N SER A 47 -17.21 0.72 8.08
CA SER A 47 -16.96 0.17 6.75
C SER A 47 -15.56 0.50 6.22
N LEU A 48 -15.05 1.71 6.49
CA LEU A 48 -13.68 2.07 6.13
C LEU A 48 -12.65 1.28 6.94
N LEU A 49 -12.89 1.02 8.22
CA LEU A 49 -12.01 0.22 9.07
C LEU A 49 -12.00 -1.25 8.65
N ASP A 50 -13.18 -1.82 8.35
CA ASP A 50 -13.33 -3.20 7.92
C ASP A 50 -12.65 -3.42 6.57
N SER A 51 -12.82 -2.50 5.62
CA SER A 51 -12.14 -2.51 4.32
C SER A 51 -10.60 -2.47 4.45
N ARG A 52 -10.07 -1.69 5.39
CA ARG A 52 -8.63 -1.64 5.67
C ARG A 52 -8.10 -2.92 6.32
N SER A 53 -8.90 -3.52 7.20
CA SER A 53 -8.55 -4.78 7.87
C SER A 53 -8.52 -5.94 6.89
N ALA A 54 -9.49 -6.02 5.99
CA ALA A 54 -9.54 -6.98 4.89
C ALA A 54 -8.30 -6.90 3.99
N ALA A 55 -7.87 -5.68 3.65
CA ALA A 55 -6.71 -5.47 2.79
C ALA A 55 -5.38 -5.86 3.45
N LEU A 56 -5.24 -5.72 4.77
CA LEU A 56 -3.98 -5.93 5.49
C LEU A 56 -3.86 -7.31 6.15
N GLY A 57 -4.96 -8.07 6.27
CA GLY A 57 -4.96 -9.41 6.89
C GLY A 57 -4.52 -9.41 8.36
N THR A 58 -4.58 -8.28 9.05
CA THR A 58 -4.03 -8.12 10.40
C THR A 58 -5.10 -8.22 11.48
N LEU A 59 -5.07 -9.32 12.22
CA LEU A 59 -5.66 -9.41 13.55
C LEU A 59 -4.70 -8.69 14.54
N GLN A 60 -4.76 -7.37 14.59
CA GLN A 60 -3.97 -6.64 15.58
C GLN A 60 -4.66 -6.65 16.94
N SER A 61 -3.88 -6.95 17.99
CA SER A 61 -4.29 -6.88 19.39
C SER A 61 -4.95 -5.53 19.69
N SER A 62 -6.20 -5.60 20.12
CA SER A 62 -7.06 -4.42 20.25
C SER A 62 -6.95 -3.85 21.66
N SER A 63 -5.95 -3.03 21.95
CA SER A 63 -6.08 -2.14 23.09
C SER A 63 -7.17 -1.09 22.78
N LEU A 64 -7.91 -0.63 23.79
CA LEU A 64 -8.93 0.42 23.65
C LEU A 64 -8.32 1.68 23.00
N GLU A 65 -7.09 2.01 23.33
CA GLU A 65 -6.34 3.15 22.80
C GLU A 65 -6.10 3.00 21.29
N ASN A 66 -5.66 1.81 20.84
CA ASN A 66 -5.49 1.53 19.41
C ASN A 66 -6.81 1.60 18.64
N MET A 67 -7.90 1.11 19.24
CA MET A 67 -9.22 1.20 18.63
C MET A 67 -9.63 2.65 18.46
N LYS A 68 -9.56 3.47 19.50
CA LYS A 68 -9.88 4.90 19.44
C LYS A 68 -9.06 5.62 18.38
N ARG A 69 -7.74 5.40 18.34
CA ARG A 69 -6.85 6.00 17.33
C ARG A 69 -7.28 5.62 15.91
N ARG A 70 -7.55 4.34 15.64
CA ARG A 70 -8.01 3.86 14.33
C ARG A 70 -9.34 4.52 13.92
N TYR A 71 -10.28 4.67 14.86
CA TYR A 71 -11.54 5.39 14.60
C TYR A 71 -11.31 6.86 14.29
N GLY A 72 -10.42 7.52 15.01
CA GLY A 72 -10.03 8.92 14.75
C GLY A 72 -9.40 9.10 13.37
N GLU A 73 -8.47 8.22 12.98
CA GLU A 73 -7.83 8.22 11.66
C GLU A 73 -8.83 7.97 10.53
N ALA A 74 -9.75 7.02 10.70
CA ALA A 74 -10.80 6.74 9.72
C ALA A 74 -11.77 7.92 9.58
N LEU A 75 -12.17 8.53 10.71
CA LEU A 75 -13.00 9.73 10.70
C LEU A 75 -12.29 10.90 9.99
N GLY A 76 -11.01 11.12 10.28
CA GLY A 76 -10.20 12.13 9.59
C GLY A 76 -10.17 11.91 8.07
N THR A 77 -10.01 10.66 7.64
CA THR A 77 -10.07 10.29 6.22
C THR A 77 -11.42 10.62 5.59
N LEU A 78 -12.53 10.29 6.24
CA LEU A 78 -13.88 10.59 5.73
C LEU A 78 -14.18 12.09 5.70
N ILE A 79 -13.65 12.87 6.63
CA ILE A 79 -13.72 14.34 6.59
C ILE A 79 -12.99 14.87 5.35
N ILE A 80 -11.80 14.36 5.05
CA ILE A 80 -11.06 14.72 3.83
C ILE A 80 -11.84 14.34 2.58
N HIS A 81 -12.41 13.13 2.53
CA HIS A 81 -13.24 12.68 1.41
C HIS A 81 -14.45 13.61 1.19
N ALA A 82 -15.12 14.02 2.28
CA ALA A 82 -16.24 14.97 2.20
C ALA A 82 -15.79 16.32 1.63
N LEU A 83 -14.66 16.86 2.08
CA LEU A 83 -14.11 18.12 1.55
C LEU A 83 -13.74 18.00 0.06
N VAL A 84 -13.16 16.88 -0.35
CA VAL A 84 -12.82 16.62 -1.75
C VAL A 84 -14.09 16.52 -2.62
N ARG A 85 -15.12 15.79 -2.18
CA ARG A 85 -16.40 15.72 -2.91
C ARG A 85 -17.03 17.11 -3.08
N GLN A 86 -17.08 17.91 -2.00
CA GLN A 86 -17.62 19.26 -2.03
C GLN A 86 -16.83 20.19 -2.97
N GLU A 87 -15.50 20.07 -3.01
CA GLU A 87 -14.67 20.81 -3.95
C GLU A 87 -14.93 20.41 -5.41
N LEU A 88 -15.08 19.11 -5.67
CA LEU A 88 -15.43 18.60 -7.01
C LEU A 88 -16.83 19.08 -7.45
N GLU A 89 -17.81 19.04 -6.57
CA GLU A 89 -19.14 19.57 -6.80
C GLU A 89 -19.13 21.07 -7.09
N HIS A 90 -18.41 21.84 -6.27
CA HIS A 90 -18.22 23.29 -6.46
C HIS A 90 -17.61 23.59 -7.85
N ARG A 91 -16.67 22.76 -8.31
CA ARG A 91 -16.06 22.87 -9.64
C ARG A 91 -16.91 22.28 -10.78
N GLN A 92 -18.05 21.68 -10.48
CA GLN A 92 -18.93 21.01 -11.45
C GLN A 92 -18.26 19.81 -12.15
N ILE A 93 -17.41 19.10 -11.43
CA ILE A 93 -16.75 17.87 -11.90
C ILE A 93 -16.95 16.69 -10.90
N PRO A 94 -18.18 16.45 -10.40
CA PRO A 94 -18.42 15.33 -9.49
C PRO A 94 -18.16 13.98 -10.18
N VAL A 95 -17.94 12.95 -9.38
CA VAL A 95 -17.86 11.57 -9.88
C VAL A 95 -19.26 11.13 -10.31
N GLY A 96 -19.42 10.89 -11.61
CA GLY A 96 -20.69 10.40 -12.18
C GLY A 96 -20.93 8.92 -11.86
N ASP A 97 -22.21 8.51 -11.85
CA ASP A 97 -22.61 7.12 -11.60
C ASP A 97 -22.02 6.15 -12.62
N ALA A 98 -21.91 6.55 -13.89
CA ALA A 98 -21.28 5.72 -14.92
C ALA A 98 -19.81 5.37 -14.62
N ALA A 99 -19.05 6.28 -14.00
CA ALA A 99 -17.68 6.00 -13.59
C ALA A 99 -17.62 4.99 -12.43
N LEU A 100 -18.55 5.10 -11.48
CA LEU A 100 -18.68 4.12 -10.41
C LEU A 100 -19.08 2.74 -10.93
N GLU A 101 -20.11 2.67 -11.79
CA GLU A 101 -20.57 1.42 -12.41
C GLU A 101 -19.44 0.72 -13.16
N LEU A 102 -18.64 1.46 -13.92
CA LEU A 102 -17.49 0.92 -14.64
C LEU A 102 -16.45 0.35 -13.67
N ALA A 103 -16.10 1.08 -12.61
CA ALA A 103 -15.14 0.63 -11.60
C ALA A 103 -15.63 -0.61 -10.85
N VAL A 104 -16.91 -0.63 -10.46
CA VAL A 104 -17.56 -1.80 -9.83
C VAL A 104 -17.55 -3.00 -10.77
N ALA A 105 -17.87 -2.82 -12.04
CA ALA A 105 -17.86 -3.88 -13.03
C ALA A 105 -16.45 -4.44 -13.25
N GLN A 106 -15.43 -3.58 -13.26
CA GLN A 106 -14.03 -4.00 -13.36
C GLN A 106 -13.63 -4.88 -12.19
N VAL A 107 -13.86 -4.44 -10.95
CA VAL A 107 -13.56 -5.24 -9.75
C VAL A 107 -14.36 -6.55 -9.76
N ARG A 108 -15.65 -6.50 -10.11
CA ARG A 108 -16.47 -7.71 -10.20
C ARG A 108 -15.95 -8.72 -11.23
N GLY A 109 -15.31 -8.24 -12.30
CA GLY A 109 -14.71 -9.08 -13.34
C GLY A 109 -13.50 -9.89 -12.85
N ASP A 110 -12.86 -9.50 -11.75
CA ASP A 110 -11.73 -10.22 -11.16
C ASP A 110 -12.17 -11.41 -10.28
N TYR A 111 -13.49 -11.55 -10.05
CA TYR A 111 -14.09 -12.59 -9.24
C TYR A 111 -14.97 -13.52 -10.08
N GLU A 112 -15.08 -14.80 -9.67
CA GLU A 112 -16.09 -15.71 -10.17
C GLU A 112 -17.51 -15.17 -9.91
N PRO A 113 -18.52 -15.56 -10.67
CA PRO A 113 -19.90 -15.12 -10.45
C PRO A 113 -20.35 -15.28 -9.00
N GLY A 114 -20.72 -14.16 -8.36
CA GLY A 114 -21.09 -14.10 -6.94
C GLY A 114 -19.91 -14.05 -5.95
N GLY A 115 -18.68 -14.19 -6.43
CA GLY A 115 -17.47 -14.22 -5.60
C GLY A 115 -17.23 -12.91 -4.85
N LEU A 116 -17.43 -11.76 -5.50
CA LEU A 116 -17.31 -10.45 -4.85
C LEU A 116 -18.30 -10.29 -3.70
N SER A 117 -19.58 -10.62 -3.90
CA SER A 117 -20.59 -10.50 -2.85
C SER A 117 -20.28 -11.43 -1.66
N LYS A 118 -19.77 -12.63 -1.94
CA LYS A 118 -19.31 -13.54 -0.88
C LYS A 118 -18.12 -12.97 -0.14
N PHE A 119 -17.11 -12.47 -0.83
CA PHE A 119 -15.94 -11.83 -0.22
C PHE A 119 -16.34 -10.66 0.68
N LEU A 120 -17.22 -9.76 0.21
CA LEU A 120 -17.69 -8.64 1.01
C LEU A 120 -18.44 -9.11 2.27
N ALA A 121 -19.27 -10.16 2.15
CA ALA A 121 -19.99 -10.72 3.30
C ALA A 121 -19.04 -11.37 4.32
N ASP A 122 -18.03 -12.10 3.85
CA ASP A 122 -16.99 -12.71 4.70
C ASP A 122 -16.19 -11.65 5.46
N GLU A 123 -15.97 -10.47 4.86
CA GLU A 123 -15.31 -9.31 5.48
C GLU A 123 -16.27 -8.37 6.24
N SER A 124 -17.54 -8.76 6.41
CA SER A 124 -18.57 -7.94 7.07
C SER A 124 -18.84 -6.57 6.43
N LEU A 125 -18.57 -6.44 5.13
CA LEU A 125 -18.82 -5.24 4.34
C LEU A 125 -20.14 -5.35 3.58
N ASP A 126 -20.99 -4.33 3.75
CA ASP A 126 -22.19 -4.16 2.93
C ASP A 126 -21.79 -3.66 1.54
N GLU A 127 -22.44 -4.18 0.48
CA GLU A 127 -22.11 -3.81 -0.91
C GLU A 127 -22.34 -2.32 -1.17
N ALA A 128 -23.37 -1.72 -0.58
CA ALA A 128 -23.65 -0.29 -0.74
C ALA A 128 -22.58 0.58 -0.05
N ASP A 129 -22.11 0.16 1.13
CA ASP A 129 -21.03 0.85 1.84
C ASP A 129 -19.70 0.71 1.08
N TRP A 130 -19.42 -0.48 0.54
CA TRP A 130 -18.25 -0.68 -0.31
C TRP A 130 -18.28 0.19 -1.56
N GLN A 131 -19.44 0.29 -2.23
CA GLN A 131 -19.61 1.19 -3.38
C GLN A 131 -19.45 2.67 -3.00
N ALA A 132 -19.86 3.08 -1.79
CA ALA A 132 -19.62 4.43 -1.29
C ALA A 132 -18.12 4.70 -1.09
N LEU A 133 -17.36 3.75 -0.54
CA LEU A 133 -15.90 3.85 -0.43
C LEU A 133 -15.22 3.89 -1.82
N MET A 134 -15.72 3.13 -2.79
CA MET A 134 -15.26 3.17 -4.16
C MET A 134 -15.52 4.55 -4.80
N ARG A 135 -16.69 5.14 -4.56
CA ARG A 135 -17.02 6.50 -5.03
C ARG A 135 -16.07 7.54 -4.43
N ASP A 136 -15.76 7.42 -3.15
CA ASP A 136 -14.79 8.29 -2.47
C ASP A 136 -13.39 8.14 -3.07
N HIS A 137 -12.96 6.90 -3.33
CA HIS A 137 -11.69 6.64 -4.01
C HIS A 137 -11.63 7.30 -5.40
N LEU A 138 -12.68 7.13 -6.21
CA LEU A 138 -12.79 7.77 -7.52
C LEU A 138 -12.81 9.31 -7.41
N ALA A 139 -13.41 9.87 -6.36
CA ALA A 139 -13.38 11.29 -6.09
C ALA A 139 -11.95 11.78 -5.82
N MET A 140 -11.18 11.06 -5.00
CA MET A 140 -9.77 11.38 -4.75
C MET A 140 -8.93 11.35 -6.02
N LEU A 141 -9.07 10.31 -6.86
CA LEU A 141 -8.37 10.21 -8.15
C LEU A 141 -8.77 11.34 -9.11
N THR A 142 -10.06 11.68 -9.15
CA THR A 142 -10.58 12.77 -9.99
C THR A 142 -10.04 14.10 -9.51
N PHE A 143 -10.02 14.33 -8.21
CA PHE A 143 -9.48 15.54 -7.60
C PHE A 143 -7.98 15.70 -7.91
N GLU A 144 -7.20 14.66 -7.73
CA GLU A 144 -5.79 14.66 -8.10
C GLU A 144 -5.59 15.04 -9.56
N LYS A 145 -6.29 14.32 -10.46
CA LYS A 145 -6.12 14.48 -11.91
C LYS A 145 -6.64 15.83 -12.43
N ARG A 146 -7.74 16.34 -11.90
CA ARG A 146 -8.46 17.50 -12.47
C ARG A 146 -8.23 18.80 -11.71
N VAL A 147 -7.84 18.73 -10.43
CA VAL A 147 -7.65 19.89 -9.58
C VAL A 147 -6.18 20.14 -9.27
N LEU A 148 -5.43 19.11 -8.85
CA LEU A 148 -4.04 19.30 -8.42
C LEU A 148 -3.06 19.30 -9.61
N LEU A 149 -3.06 18.22 -10.41
CA LEU A 149 -2.07 18.02 -11.47
C LEU A 149 -2.01 19.14 -12.51
N PRO A 150 -3.13 19.80 -12.93
CA PRO A 150 -3.04 20.89 -13.90
C PRO A 150 -2.18 22.07 -13.46
N GLY A 151 -2.04 22.30 -12.16
CA GLY A 151 -1.22 23.37 -11.57
C GLY A 151 0.25 22.98 -11.36
N ILE A 152 0.61 21.71 -11.55
CA ILE A 152 1.94 21.20 -11.20
C ILE A 152 2.80 21.09 -12.47
N ARG A 153 4.03 21.59 -12.39
CA ARG A 153 5.06 21.45 -13.44
C ARG A 153 6.38 21.09 -12.78
N VAL A 154 7.07 20.13 -13.37
CA VAL A 154 8.45 19.82 -13.03
C VAL A 154 9.33 20.40 -14.13
N SER A 155 10.26 21.28 -13.77
CA SER A 155 11.19 21.89 -14.70
C SER A 155 12.47 21.09 -14.82
N LEU A 156 13.15 21.22 -15.96
CA LEU A 156 14.45 20.56 -16.20
C LEU A 156 15.51 21.03 -15.17
N ASP A 157 15.42 22.27 -14.70
CA ASP A 157 16.37 22.79 -13.72
C ASP A 157 16.19 22.15 -12.34
N GLU A 158 14.94 21.84 -11.97
CA GLU A 158 14.65 21.09 -10.74
C GLU A 158 15.18 19.64 -10.85
N VAL A 159 15.01 19.00 -12.00
CA VAL A 159 15.56 17.66 -12.25
C VAL A 159 17.08 17.68 -12.14
N ARG A 160 17.74 18.67 -12.74
CA ARG A 160 19.21 18.82 -12.66
C ARG A 160 19.69 19.09 -11.24
N ALA A 161 18.98 19.93 -10.49
CA ALA A 161 19.28 20.21 -9.09
C ALA A 161 19.16 18.94 -8.24
N TYR A 162 18.05 18.22 -8.38
CA TYR A 162 17.83 16.97 -7.67
C TYR A 162 18.91 15.93 -7.97
N TYR A 163 19.25 15.71 -9.25
CA TYR A 163 20.30 14.78 -9.65
C TYR A 163 21.65 15.12 -9.01
N ARG A 164 22.03 16.42 -8.99
CA ARG A 164 23.31 16.85 -8.38
C ARG A 164 23.34 16.66 -6.87
N GLU A 165 22.20 16.89 -6.21
CA GLU A 165 22.08 16.78 -4.75
C GLU A 165 22.03 15.32 -4.28
N HIS A 166 21.55 14.41 -5.15
CA HIS A 166 21.28 13.01 -4.80
C HIS A 166 22.13 12.03 -5.63
N GLN A 167 23.33 12.40 -6.05
CA GLN A 167 24.17 11.55 -6.90
C GLN A 167 24.44 10.16 -6.31
N ALA A 168 24.48 10.05 -4.97
CA ALA A 168 24.67 8.77 -4.30
C ALA A 168 23.50 7.78 -4.54
N ASP A 169 22.28 8.30 -4.69
CA ASP A 169 21.07 7.49 -4.89
C ASP A 169 21.01 6.89 -6.30
N PHE A 170 21.80 7.44 -7.24
CA PHE A 170 21.90 6.98 -8.62
C PHE A 170 23.12 6.07 -8.87
N GLN A 171 23.80 5.63 -7.81
CA GLN A 171 24.82 4.60 -7.88
C GLN A 171 24.15 3.23 -7.86
N LEU A 172 24.16 2.54 -9.00
CA LEU A 172 23.70 1.16 -9.07
C LEU A 172 24.80 0.23 -8.61
N PRO A 173 24.56 -0.66 -7.64
CA PRO A 173 25.52 -1.64 -7.19
C PRO A 173 25.82 -2.65 -8.29
N GLU A 174 26.88 -3.44 -8.11
CA GLU A 174 27.11 -4.61 -8.95
C GLU A 174 25.97 -5.59 -8.81
N THR A 175 25.40 -6.06 -9.94
CA THR A 175 24.42 -7.13 -9.97
C THR A 175 24.94 -8.34 -10.72
N LEU A 176 24.53 -9.51 -10.25
CA LEU A 176 24.97 -10.81 -10.76
C LEU A 176 23.73 -11.63 -11.12
N ASP A 177 23.64 -12.02 -12.39
CA ASP A 177 22.71 -13.05 -12.81
C ASP A 177 23.31 -14.42 -12.47
N LEU A 178 22.79 -15.07 -11.42
CA LEU A 178 23.28 -16.34 -10.93
C LEU A 178 22.25 -17.44 -11.15
N CYS A 179 22.72 -18.63 -11.53
CA CYS A 179 21.92 -19.85 -11.49
C CYS A 179 22.45 -20.78 -10.40
N LEU A 180 21.64 -21.10 -9.40
CA LEU A 180 21.89 -22.18 -8.46
C LEU A 180 21.48 -23.49 -9.12
N ILE A 181 22.41 -24.43 -9.23
CA ILE A 181 22.21 -25.75 -9.79
C ILE A 181 22.37 -26.77 -8.68
N SER A 182 21.39 -27.66 -8.50
CA SER A 182 21.46 -28.73 -7.52
C SER A 182 21.05 -30.06 -8.14
N GLY A 183 21.67 -31.15 -7.66
CA GLY A 183 21.42 -32.50 -8.11
C GLY A 183 22.00 -33.57 -7.16
N GLU A 184 21.66 -34.82 -7.38
CA GLU A 184 22.14 -35.93 -6.55
C GLU A 184 23.58 -36.32 -6.89
N GLU A 185 23.97 -36.21 -8.15
CA GLU A 185 25.27 -36.61 -8.64
C GLU A 185 26.12 -35.41 -9.06
N ARG A 186 27.36 -35.39 -8.59
CA ARG A 186 28.34 -34.35 -8.96
C ARG A 186 28.62 -34.36 -10.46
N SER A 187 28.72 -35.55 -11.07
CA SER A 187 28.99 -35.71 -12.50
C SER A 187 27.97 -35.00 -13.39
N ALA A 188 26.69 -34.98 -12.98
CA ALA A 188 25.63 -34.27 -13.69
C ALA A 188 25.84 -32.76 -13.68
N LEU A 189 26.31 -32.18 -12.53
CA LEU A 189 26.64 -30.78 -12.42
C LEU A 189 27.88 -30.44 -13.28
N ASP A 190 28.92 -31.26 -13.25
CA ASP A 190 30.16 -31.04 -14.03
C ASP A 190 29.85 -31.03 -15.54
N VAL A 191 28.98 -31.92 -16.04
CA VAL A 191 28.50 -31.95 -17.41
C VAL A 191 27.70 -30.66 -17.76
N PHE A 192 26.80 -30.29 -16.87
CA PHE A 192 26.02 -29.04 -17.05
C PHE A 192 26.94 -27.83 -17.15
N CYS A 193 27.88 -27.69 -16.22
CA CYS A 193 28.81 -26.58 -16.17
C CYS A 193 29.74 -26.53 -17.38
N ALA A 194 30.17 -27.69 -17.94
CA ALA A 194 30.94 -27.74 -19.15
C ALA A 194 30.18 -27.22 -20.39
N ALA A 195 28.83 -27.38 -20.37
CA ALA A 195 27.97 -26.94 -21.48
C ALA A 195 27.43 -25.51 -21.27
N PHE A 196 27.62 -24.92 -20.08
CA PHE A 196 27.04 -23.65 -19.67
C PHE A 196 27.55 -22.40 -20.40
N PRO A 197 28.81 -22.32 -20.86
CA PRO A 197 29.36 -21.13 -21.56
C PRO A 197 28.54 -20.66 -22.76
N ALA A 198 27.69 -21.53 -23.34
CA ALA A 198 26.83 -21.19 -24.46
C ALA A 198 25.55 -20.43 -24.07
N GLY A 199 25.40 -20.04 -22.80
CA GLY A 199 24.20 -19.31 -22.31
C GLY A 199 22.92 -20.15 -22.36
N ARG A 200 23.00 -21.45 -22.59
CA ARG A 200 21.84 -22.32 -22.70
C ARG A 200 21.43 -22.83 -21.32
N LYS A 201 20.36 -22.30 -20.80
CA LYS A 201 19.57 -22.89 -19.72
C LYS A 201 18.92 -24.17 -20.26
N THR A 202 19.70 -25.24 -20.46
CA THR A 202 19.13 -26.52 -20.95
C THR A 202 18.48 -27.23 -19.74
N PRO A 203 17.16 -27.32 -19.67
CA PRO A 203 16.52 -28.06 -18.59
C PRO A 203 16.97 -29.52 -18.67
N ARG A 204 17.51 -30.04 -17.58
CA ARG A 204 17.79 -31.46 -17.40
C ARG A 204 16.86 -31.98 -16.30
N SER A 205 16.27 -33.13 -16.49
CA SER A 205 15.34 -33.72 -15.54
C SER A 205 16.01 -34.20 -14.23
N ASP A 206 17.33 -34.33 -14.25
CA ASP A 206 18.18 -34.75 -13.13
C ASP A 206 18.79 -33.56 -12.33
N LEU A 207 18.54 -32.32 -12.75
CA LEU A 207 19.04 -31.14 -12.10
C LEU A 207 17.91 -30.10 -11.84
N LEU A 208 17.93 -29.55 -10.65
CA LEU A 208 17.13 -28.38 -10.32
C LEU A 208 17.98 -27.13 -10.61
N VAL A 209 17.48 -26.26 -11.49
CA VAL A 209 18.17 -25.00 -11.87
C VAL A 209 17.26 -23.84 -11.51
N GLN A 210 17.71 -22.97 -10.63
CA GLN A 210 17.03 -21.76 -10.23
C GLN A 210 17.92 -20.54 -10.52
N CYS A 211 17.45 -19.64 -11.37
CA CYS A 211 18.22 -18.46 -11.73
C CYS A 211 17.55 -17.22 -11.14
N LEU A 212 18.38 -16.33 -10.61
CA LEU A 212 17.94 -15.08 -10.00
C LEU A 212 19.02 -14.01 -10.18
N GLU A 213 18.57 -12.77 -10.24
CA GLU A 213 19.43 -11.60 -10.17
C GLU A 213 19.62 -11.21 -8.72
N VAL A 214 20.88 -11.03 -8.31
CA VAL A 214 21.24 -10.65 -6.93
C VAL A 214 22.28 -9.54 -6.95
N ARG A 215 22.28 -8.71 -5.92
CA ARG A 215 23.38 -7.77 -5.71
C ARG A 215 24.65 -8.52 -5.31
N GLY A 216 25.82 -8.05 -5.78
CA GLY A 216 27.08 -8.73 -5.49
C GLY A 216 27.39 -8.85 -3.99
N ASP A 217 26.93 -7.88 -3.18
CA ASP A 217 27.09 -7.86 -1.72
C ASP A 217 26.05 -8.76 -0.98
N GLU A 218 24.98 -9.17 -1.63
CA GLU A 218 23.93 -10.02 -1.06
C GLU A 218 24.11 -11.50 -1.32
N VAL A 219 25.14 -11.88 -2.10
CA VAL A 219 25.41 -13.30 -2.37
C VAL A 219 25.80 -14.02 -1.07
N PRO A 220 25.03 -15.04 -0.64
CA PRO A 220 25.29 -15.71 0.64
C PRO A 220 26.55 -16.58 0.62
N PRO A 221 27.22 -16.77 1.78
CA PRO A 221 28.25 -17.79 1.91
C PRO A 221 27.70 -19.21 1.61
N PRO A 222 28.51 -20.08 1.03
CA PRO A 222 29.91 -19.92 0.68
C PRO A 222 30.15 -19.30 -0.70
N TRP A 223 29.09 -18.99 -1.45
CA TRP A 223 29.13 -18.61 -2.85
C TRP A 223 29.72 -17.23 -3.12
N ASN A 224 29.65 -16.31 -2.14
CA ASN A 224 30.14 -14.93 -2.28
C ASN A 224 31.62 -14.85 -2.67
N LYS A 225 32.46 -15.73 -2.14
CA LYS A 225 33.90 -15.79 -2.50
C LYS A 225 34.12 -16.35 -3.90
N ASP A 226 33.37 -17.38 -4.23
CA ASP A 226 33.50 -18.04 -5.54
C ASP A 226 33.00 -17.12 -6.66
N THR A 227 31.82 -16.53 -6.47
CA THR A 227 31.20 -15.64 -7.48
C THR A 227 32.04 -14.42 -7.79
N SER A 228 32.78 -13.86 -6.81
CA SER A 228 33.66 -12.71 -7.03
C SER A 228 34.73 -12.96 -8.10
N ALA A 229 35.22 -14.19 -8.21
CA ALA A 229 36.27 -14.61 -9.15
C ALA A 229 35.71 -15.21 -10.45
N LEU A 230 34.42 -15.52 -10.53
CA LEU A 230 33.83 -16.12 -11.73
C LEU A 230 33.72 -15.13 -12.88
N LYS A 231 33.96 -15.67 -14.08
CA LYS A 231 33.64 -14.99 -15.34
C LYS A 231 32.26 -15.39 -15.81
N PRO A 232 31.50 -14.52 -16.53
CA PRO A 232 30.27 -14.93 -17.17
C PRO A 232 30.44 -16.21 -17.98
N GLY A 233 29.49 -17.13 -17.84
CA GLY A 233 29.54 -18.46 -18.45
C GLY A 233 30.30 -19.52 -17.63
N ALA A 234 30.84 -19.18 -16.46
CA ALA A 234 31.55 -20.14 -15.59
C ALA A 234 30.72 -20.56 -14.38
N CYS A 235 31.01 -21.77 -13.88
CA CYS A 235 30.46 -22.29 -12.62
C CYS A 235 31.49 -22.25 -11.50
N ALA A 236 31.02 -22.11 -10.27
CA ALA A 236 31.80 -22.32 -9.07
C ALA A 236 32.08 -23.81 -8.85
N PRO A 237 33.08 -24.20 -8.04
CA PRO A 237 33.30 -25.60 -7.67
C PRO A 237 32.05 -26.19 -6.98
N ALA A 238 31.63 -27.37 -7.45
CA ALA A 238 30.49 -28.06 -6.85
C ALA A 238 30.79 -28.48 -5.42
N ARG A 239 29.82 -28.28 -4.50
CA ARG A 239 29.91 -28.57 -3.08
C ARG A 239 28.70 -29.42 -2.64
N ARG A 240 28.87 -30.23 -1.62
CA ARG A 240 27.76 -30.97 -1.04
C ARG A 240 27.10 -30.18 0.08
N GLN A 241 25.84 -29.85 -0.07
CA GLN A 241 25.05 -29.11 0.90
C GLN A 241 23.65 -29.75 1.03
N ASN A 242 23.13 -29.91 2.22
CA ASN A 242 21.81 -30.44 2.50
C ASN A 242 21.50 -31.78 1.79
N GLY A 243 22.50 -32.64 1.67
CA GLY A 243 22.35 -33.95 1.04
C GLY A 243 22.49 -34.00 -0.49
N SER A 244 22.50 -32.86 -1.18
CA SER A 244 22.66 -32.72 -2.62
C SER A 244 23.97 -32.05 -3.01
N TRP A 245 24.43 -32.26 -4.25
CA TRP A 245 25.51 -31.49 -4.84
C TRP A 245 24.95 -30.19 -5.39
N GLN A 246 25.63 -29.08 -5.11
CA GLN A 246 25.23 -27.74 -5.53
C GLN A 246 26.39 -26.98 -6.14
N THR A 247 26.10 -26.16 -7.12
CA THR A 247 27.03 -25.17 -7.71
C THR A 247 26.27 -23.93 -8.12
N VAL A 248 26.99 -22.83 -8.29
CA VAL A 248 26.45 -21.58 -8.81
C VAL A 248 27.16 -21.25 -10.12
N ALA A 249 26.37 -20.95 -11.14
CA ALA A 249 26.84 -20.49 -12.43
C ALA A 249 26.57 -18.99 -12.58
N LEU A 250 27.55 -18.25 -13.04
CA LEU A 250 27.41 -16.82 -13.35
C LEU A 250 26.97 -16.67 -14.81
N VAL A 251 25.77 -16.16 -15.04
CA VAL A 251 25.25 -15.88 -16.39
C VAL A 251 25.81 -14.54 -16.88
N GLU A 252 25.58 -13.49 -16.09
CA GLU A 252 25.98 -12.13 -16.42
C GLU A 252 26.45 -11.40 -15.16
N ARG A 253 27.31 -10.41 -15.37
CA ARG A 253 27.79 -9.51 -14.33
C ARG A 253 27.65 -8.08 -14.83
N GLN A 254 26.80 -7.32 -14.20
CA GLN A 254 26.69 -5.89 -14.42
C GLN A 254 27.51 -5.18 -13.34
N LYS A 255 28.56 -4.50 -13.77
CA LYS A 255 29.39 -3.76 -12.81
C LYS A 255 28.62 -2.60 -12.21
N ALA A 256 28.99 -2.24 -10.99
CA ALA A 256 28.50 -1.02 -10.38
C ALA A 256 28.75 0.17 -11.32
N HIS A 257 27.71 0.97 -11.53
CA HIS A 257 27.78 2.15 -12.38
C HIS A 257 26.84 3.22 -11.87
N SER A 258 27.06 4.45 -12.27
CA SER A 258 26.14 5.55 -11.99
C SER A 258 25.17 5.69 -13.17
N LEU A 259 23.88 5.78 -12.88
CA LEU A 259 22.93 6.23 -13.88
C LEU A 259 23.27 7.66 -14.27
N ASP A 260 23.33 7.93 -15.55
CA ASP A 260 23.46 9.30 -16.02
C ASP A 260 22.14 10.08 -15.84
N MET A 261 22.19 11.38 -16.04
CA MET A 261 21.00 12.22 -15.84
C MET A 261 19.87 11.89 -16.82
N ALA A 262 20.17 11.42 -18.02
CA ALA A 262 19.16 11.09 -19.03
C ALA A 262 18.39 9.83 -18.62
N ASP A 263 19.11 8.82 -18.15
CA ASP A 263 18.53 7.58 -17.66
C ASP A 263 17.79 7.76 -16.32
N ALA A 264 18.29 8.64 -15.45
CA ALA A 264 17.66 8.98 -14.17
C ALA A 264 16.45 9.93 -14.32
N TYR A 265 16.31 10.63 -15.47
CA TYR A 265 15.28 11.66 -15.66
C TYR A 265 13.87 11.19 -15.35
N PRO A 266 13.35 10.06 -15.88
CA PRO A 266 11.97 9.64 -15.62
C PRO A 266 11.70 9.37 -14.14
N LEU A 267 12.68 8.80 -13.43
CA LEU A 267 12.58 8.53 -12.00
C LEU A 267 12.54 9.84 -11.20
N ILE A 268 13.44 10.78 -11.51
CA ILE A 268 13.51 12.07 -10.83
C ILE A 268 12.25 12.88 -11.09
N GLU A 269 11.78 12.92 -12.33
CA GLU A 269 10.53 13.61 -12.69
C GLU A 269 9.37 13.06 -11.90
N HIS A 270 9.26 11.74 -11.79
CA HIS A 270 8.22 11.10 -10.97
C HIS A 270 8.32 11.48 -9.49
N ILE A 271 9.52 11.41 -8.90
CA ILE A 271 9.76 11.80 -7.49
C ILE A 271 9.36 13.25 -7.24
N LEU A 272 9.78 14.15 -8.11
CA LEU A 272 9.48 15.58 -7.98
C LEU A 272 7.99 15.86 -8.19
N LEU A 273 7.34 15.17 -9.14
CA LEU A 273 5.92 15.29 -9.38
C LEU A 273 5.12 14.86 -8.14
N GLU A 274 5.45 13.70 -7.55
CA GLU A 274 4.80 13.20 -6.34
C GLU A 274 5.00 14.15 -5.14
N ARG A 275 6.22 14.68 -4.95
CA ARG A 275 6.49 15.67 -3.89
C ARG A 275 5.64 16.94 -4.07
N LYS A 276 5.57 17.46 -5.28
CA LYS A 276 4.77 18.66 -5.57
C LYS A 276 3.27 18.39 -5.44
N LYS A 277 2.81 17.21 -5.83
CA LYS A 277 1.43 16.78 -5.67
C LYS A 277 1.03 16.72 -4.20
N ASN A 278 1.86 16.10 -3.36
CA ASN A 278 1.63 16.02 -1.93
C ASN A 278 1.62 17.42 -1.29
N ALA A 279 2.58 18.28 -1.61
CA ALA A 279 2.61 19.66 -1.10
C ALA A 279 1.39 20.46 -1.55
N ALA A 280 0.95 20.32 -2.80
CA ALA A 280 -0.26 20.99 -3.31
C ALA A 280 -1.53 20.47 -2.62
N PHE A 281 -1.61 19.18 -2.34
CA PHE A 281 -2.71 18.59 -1.58
C PHE A 281 -2.75 19.11 -0.14
N GLU A 282 -1.61 19.10 0.56
CA GLU A 282 -1.49 19.63 1.93
C GLU A 282 -1.92 21.08 2.00
N GLN A 283 -1.43 21.92 1.09
CA GLN A 283 -1.80 23.33 1.02
C GLN A 283 -3.30 23.52 0.77
N TRP A 284 -3.88 22.75 -0.16
CA TRP A 284 -5.31 22.77 -0.42
C TRP A 284 -6.11 22.33 0.81
N LEU A 285 -5.68 21.24 1.47
CA LEU A 285 -6.35 20.69 2.63
C LEU A 285 -6.34 21.66 3.80
N GLU A 286 -5.20 22.28 4.10
CA GLU A 286 -5.08 23.32 5.14
C GLU A 286 -6.04 24.50 4.87
N GLY A 287 -6.04 24.98 3.61
CA GLY A 287 -6.96 26.03 3.18
C GLY A 287 -8.44 25.61 3.27
N SER A 288 -8.75 24.36 3.00
CA SER A 288 -10.12 23.83 3.06
C SER A 288 -10.59 23.63 4.50
N LEU A 289 -9.74 23.06 5.36
CA LEU A 289 -10.01 22.91 6.79
C LEU A 289 -10.24 24.24 7.49
N SER A 290 -9.47 25.27 7.14
CA SER A 290 -9.59 26.62 7.74
C SER A 290 -10.94 27.29 7.43
N ARG A 291 -11.60 26.93 6.33
CA ARG A 291 -12.89 27.48 5.91
C ARG A 291 -14.07 26.58 6.26
N ALA A 292 -13.82 25.30 6.49
CA ALA A 292 -14.88 24.34 6.72
C ALA A 292 -15.49 24.45 8.12
N VAL A 293 -16.81 24.26 8.20
CA VAL A 293 -17.53 24.12 9.48
C VAL A 293 -17.60 22.63 9.81
N ILE A 294 -16.68 22.17 10.66
CA ILE A 294 -16.60 20.77 11.08
C ILE A 294 -17.08 20.66 12.53
N LYS A 295 -18.09 19.82 12.75
CA LYS A 295 -18.56 19.44 14.09
C LYS A 295 -18.30 17.96 14.30
N VAL A 296 -17.62 17.58 15.36
CA VAL A 296 -17.27 16.21 15.69
C VAL A 296 -17.92 15.81 17.01
N SER A 297 -18.38 14.57 17.11
CA SER A 297 -18.91 14.00 18.35
C SER A 297 -17.86 14.12 19.47
N PRO A 298 -18.24 14.53 20.68
CA PRO A 298 -17.33 14.62 21.81
C PRO A 298 -16.56 13.33 22.09
N LEU A 299 -17.15 12.16 21.77
CA LEU A 299 -16.55 10.84 21.96
C LEU A 299 -15.30 10.61 21.09
N LEU A 300 -15.18 11.30 19.93
CA LEU A 300 -14.10 11.14 18.98
C LEU A 300 -13.22 12.41 18.85
N LYS A 301 -13.64 13.51 19.48
CA LYS A 301 -12.96 14.80 19.33
C LYS A 301 -11.54 14.78 19.93
N GLU A 302 -11.35 14.08 21.03
CA GLU A 302 -10.06 13.99 21.72
C GLU A 302 -9.00 13.32 20.85
N GLU A 303 -9.38 12.30 20.07
CA GLU A 303 -8.48 11.57 19.18
C GLU A 303 -8.02 12.37 17.94
N LEU A 304 -8.89 13.24 17.42
CA LEU A 304 -8.55 14.10 16.27
C LEU A 304 -7.61 15.25 16.64
N LEU A 305 -7.60 15.65 17.93
CA LEU A 305 -6.77 16.75 18.41
C LEU A 305 -5.39 16.32 18.88
N THR A 306 -5.14 14.99 18.99
CA THR A 306 -3.84 14.46 19.39
C THR A 306 -2.99 14.26 18.12
N PRO A 307 -1.99 15.14 17.84
CA PRO A 307 -1.13 14.95 16.68
C PRO A 307 -0.35 13.65 16.82
N ALA A 308 -0.27 12.89 15.75
CA ALA A 308 0.50 11.65 15.64
C ALA A 308 2.02 11.83 15.90
N SER A 309 2.49 13.06 16.05
CA SER A 309 3.90 13.44 16.21
C SER A 309 4.29 13.60 17.66
N GLY A 310 4.26 12.56 18.49
CA GLY A 310 4.70 12.74 19.87
C GLY A 310 4.97 11.51 20.70
N ARG A 311 4.75 10.32 20.19
CA ARG A 311 5.20 9.11 20.90
C ARG A 311 6.21 8.36 20.05
N GLN A 312 7.49 8.66 20.31
CA GLN A 312 8.55 7.69 20.08
C GLN A 312 8.11 6.39 20.74
N ALA A 313 8.08 5.31 19.97
CA ALA A 313 7.96 3.97 20.53
C ALA A 313 9.04 3.83 21.62
N GLN A 314 8.63 3.80 22.88
CA GLN A 314 9.49 3.26 23.91
C GLN A 314 9.69 1.79 23.57
N PRO A 315 10.93 1.30 23.50
CA PRO A 315 11.16 -0.14 23.42
C PRO A 315 10.53 -0.76 24.67
N ASP A 316 9.72 -1.79 24.46
CA ASP A 316 9.23 -2.63 25.55
C ASP A 316 10.44 -3.26 26.26
N GLU A 317 10.73 -2.77 27.45
CA GLU A 317 11.85 -3.18 28.30
C GLU A 317 11.57 -4.50 29.04
N ASN A 318 10.59 -5.30 28.58
CA ASN A 318 10.15 -6.53 29.25
C ASN A 318 10.46 -7.85 28.53
N ASP A 319 11.21 -7.83 27.40
CA ASP A 319 11.54 -9.09 26.72
C ASP A 319 12.87 -9.74 27.15
N ASP A 320 13.57 -9.20 28.14
CA ASP A 320 14.88 -9.74 28.59
C ASP A 320 14.83 -10.57 29.87
N GLU A 321 13.67 -10.87 30.46
CA GLU A 321 13.62 -11.61 31.76
C GLU A 321 13.11 -13.05 31.66
N GLU A 322 12.66 -13.54 30.49
CA GLU A 322 12.25 -14.96 30.32
C GLU A 322 13.31 -15.88 29.70
N ALA A 323 14.51 -15.38 29.40
CA ALA A 323 15.57 -16.22 28.80
C ALA A 323 16.62 -16.76 29.79
N ARG A 324 16.35 -16.75 31.09
CA ARG A 324 17.37 -17.17 32.11
C ARG A 324 16.96 -18.21 33.12
N THR A 325 15.92 -18.99 32.93
CA THR A 325 15.64 -20.15 33.79
C THR A 325 15.11 -21.30 32.97
N ASP A 326 15.95 -22.07 32.30
CA ASP A 326 15.74 -23.48 32.02
C ASP A 326 16.99 -24.08 31.39
N ALA A 327 17.97 -24.25 32.25
CA ALA A 327 19.10 -25.13 32.00
C ALA A 327 19.38 -25.89 33.28
N VAL A 328 18.65 -26.97 33.54
CA VAL A 328 19.15 -28.15 34.30
C VAL A 328 18.16 -29.31 34.05
N ASP A 329 18.74 -30.39 33.61
CA ASP A 329 18.40 -31.80 33.76
C ASP A 329 17.76 -32.50 32.58
N ALA A 330 18.67 -33.17 31.86
CA ALA A 330 18.39 -34.18 30.90
C ALA A 330 18.70 -35.56 31.50
N SER A 331 17.81 -36.51 31.40
CA SER A 331 18.19 -37.92 31.09
C SER A 331 16.99 -38.80 30.74
N PRO A 332 17.19 -39.85 29.95
CA PRO A 332 16.28 -40.34 28.94
C PRO A 332 15.64 -41.68 29.24
N GLY A 333 14.62 -42.00 28.43
CA GLY A 333 14.19 -43.41 28.15
C GLY A 333 12.68 -43.61 28.18
N PRO A 334 12.22 -44.75 27.67
CA PRO A 334 11.93 -44.96 26.25
C PRO A 334 10.47 -45.41 26.01
N ASP A 335 10.16 -45.60 24.71
CA ASP A 335 9.13 -46.48 24.13
C ASP A 335 7.64 -46.10 24.14
N ALA A 336 7.11 -46.05 22.97
CA ALA A 336 6.09 -46.90 22.33
C ALA A 336 5.15 -46.15 21.41
N VAL A 337 5.30 -46.35 20.11
CA VAL A 337 4.44 -47.11 19.21
C VAL A 337 3.04 -46.51 18.93
N SER A 338 2.81 -46.36 17.62
CA SER A 338 1.59 -46.68 16.87
C SER A 338 0.58 -45.55 16.49
N GLY A 339 0.47 -45.42 15.18
CA GLY A 339 -0.82 -45.43 14.46
C GLY A 339 -1.34 -44.06 14.01
N GLY A 340 -1.23 -43.74 12.79
CA GLY A 340 -2.13 -44.11 11.74
C GLY A 340 -2.88 -42.96 11.13
N GLN A 341 -2.63 -42.74 9.84
CA GLN A 341 -3.57 -42.31 8.79
C GLN A 341 -4.03 -40.84 8.67
N ALA A 342 -3.55 -40.28 7.62
CA ALA A 342 -4.22 -39.97 6.34
C ALA A 342 -4.92 -38.63 6.22
N GLY A 343 -4.34 -37.76 5.40
CA GLY A 343 -5.01 -37.24 4.21
C GLY A 343 -5.64 -35.87 4.30
N ARG A 344 -5.03 -34.90 3.72
CA ARG A 344 -5.55 -34.21 2.53
C ARG A 344 -4.68 -33.02 2.17
N GLU A 345 -4.12 -33.08 1.00
CA GLU A 345 -3.52 -31.97 0.30
C GLU A 345 -4.61 -30.90 -0.01
N GLU A 346 -4.32 -29.67 0.30
CA GLU A 346 -4.99 -28.54 -0.32
C GLU A 346 -3.94 -27.53 -0.77
N LYS A 347 -3.70 -27.56 -2.06
CA LYS A 347 -2.85 -26.62 -2.79
C LYS A 347 -3.54 -25.26 -2.81
N SER A 348 -3.03 -24.29 -2.08
CA SER A 348 -3.31 -22.87 -2.30
C SER A 348 -2.14 -22.25 -3.04
N GLY A 349 -2.34 -22.02 -4.33
CA GLY A 349 -1.39 -21.31 -5.19
C GLY A 349 -1.39 -19.82 -4.89
N ARG A 350 -0.33 -19.34 -4.29
CA ARG A 350 -0.02 -17.90 -4.19
C ARG A 350 0.49 -17.41 -5.54
N LYS A 351 -0.35 -16.69 -6.26
CA LYS A 351 0.02 -15.97 -7.48
C LYS A 351 0.72 -14.67 -7.05
N SER A 352 1.99 -14.56 -7.41
CA SER A 352 2.87 -13.43 -7.18
C SER A 352 2.40 -12.17 -7.94
N GLU A 353 2.30 -11.07 -7.22
CA GLU A 353 2.11 -9.69 -7.71
C GLU A 353 3.35 -9.20 -8.49
N ARG A 354 3.51 -9.57 -9.74
CA ARG A 354 4.58 -9.03 -10.61
C ARG A 354 4.22 -8.84 -12.08
N ASP A 355 2.96 -8.60 -12.42
CA ASP A 355 2.56 -8.37 -13.82
C ASP A 355 1.78 -7.06 -14.04
N ILE A 356 2.22 -5.97 -13.42
CA ILE A 356 1.70 -4.64 -13.75
C ILE A 356 2.88 -3.74 -14.18
N ALA A 357 3.47 -4.05 -15.33
CA ALA A 357 4.21 -3.10 -16.15
C ALA A 357 4.43 -3.69 -17.55
N ARG A 358 3.39 -3.77 -18.35
CA ARG A 358 3.51 -3.92 -19.79
C ARG A 358 2.80 -2.76 -20.48
N ASN A 359 3.62 -1.83 -20.93
CA ASN A 359 3.28 -0.68 -21.75
C ASN A 359 2.78 -1.14 -23.15
N PRO A 360 1.58 -0.79 -23.60
CA PRO A 360 1.14 -0.99 -24.98
C PRO A 360 1.45 0.27 -25.78
N ARG A 361 2.64 0.33 -26.38
CA ARG A 361 2.92 1.22 -27.52
C ARG A 361 3.82 0.48 -28.50
N GLN A 362 3.19 -0.09 -29.51
CA GLN A 362 3.71 -0.21 -30.88
C GLN A 362 2.91 -1.24 -31.66
N GLU A 363 1.86 -0.79 -32.27
CA GLU A 363 1.29 -1.38 -33.50
C GLU A 363 0.30 -0.35 -34.04
N ASP A 364 0.77 0.44 -34.98
CA ASP A 364 0.00 1.00 -36.08
C ASP A 364 0.92 1.89 -36.95
N ALA A 365 1.64 1.21 -37.84
CA ALA A 365 2.16 1.84 -39.05
C ALA A 365 2.57 0.77 -40.05
N ALA A 366 1.62 0.23 -40.80
CA ALA A 366 1.91 -0.29 -42.13
C ALA A 366 0.60 -0.57 -42.93
N GLY A 367 0.46 0.15 -44.00
CA GLY A 367 -0.28 -0.36 -45.15
C GLY A 367 -1.68 0.23 -45.36
N THR A 368 -1.85 1.11 -46.30
CA THR A 368 -2.13 0.74 -47.70
C THR A 368 -2.29 1.97 -48.54
N GLY A 369 -1.44 2.09 -49.52
CA GLY A 369 -1.73 2.90 -50.69
C GLY A 369 -2.43 2.06 -51.76
N ARG A 370 -3.17 2.79 -52.58
CA ARG A 370 -3.77 2.46 -53.90
C ARG A 370 -5.30 2.43 -53.89
N ARG A 371 -5.94 3.40 -54.35
CA ARG A 371 -6.40 3.89 -55.66
C ARG A 371 -7.26 5.13 -55.47
#